data_313b73ff27af90bf894e4807e7fec05c
#
_entry.id   313b73ff27af90bf894e4807e7fec05c
#
_cell.length_a   1.000
_cell.length_b   1.000
_cell.length_c   1.000
_cell.angle_alpha   90.00
_cell.angle_beta   90.00
_cell.angle_gamma   90.00
#
_symmetry.space_group_name_H-M   'P 1'
#
loop_
_entity.id
_entity.type
_entity.pdbx_description
1 polymer ?
#
loop_
_entity_poly.entity_id
_entity_poly.type
_entity_poly.pdbx_seq_one_letter_code
_entity_poly.pdbx_strand_id
1 'polypeptide(L)'
;LSDFTGVLRPHRGTDFRAPWGATVRAAADGKVVFAGLGTGYGKYIRIQHGPDCQTVYAHLSSIAPNIRVGSDVYHGEQIGKVGQTGLATGPHLHYELIMSGTQINPMTAKLPDTKTLSAYQIAKMEARIAPLQEKLSLLRRVQVSGAKPNESTRTR
;
A
#
# COMPACT_ATOMS: atom_id res chain seq x y z
N LEU A 1 23.07 13.22 -11.58
CA LEU A 1 22.47 14.55 -11.43
C LEU A 1 23.17 15.26 -10.29
N SER A 2 23.84 16.37 -10.58
CA SER A 2 24.42 17.22 -9.54
C SER A 2 23.28 18.01 -8.89
N ASP A 3 23.21 17.99 -7.55
CA ASP A 3 22.45 18.96 -6.82
C ASP A 3 23.15 20.35 -6.90
N PHE A 4 22.48 21.41 -6.46
CA PHE A 4 22.99 22.78 -6.46
C PHE A 4 24.34 22.96 -5.74
N THR A 5 24.82 21.95 -5.04
CA THR A 5 26.08 21.96 -4.27
C THR A 5 27.24 21.32 -5.01
N GLY A 6 27.02 20.83 -6.25
CA GLY A 6 28.06 20.17 -7.06
C GLY A 6 28.49 18.78 -6.57
N VAL A 7 27.86 18.25 -5.55
CA VAL A 7 28.13 16.91 -5.05
C VAL A 7 27.34 15.90 -5.88
N LEU A 8 28.05 15.01 -6.58
CA LEU A 8 27.44 13.88 -7.27
C LEU A 8 26.83 12.92 -6.22
N ARG A 9 25.51 12.97 -6.08
CA ARG A 9 24.79 11.96 -5.29
C ARG A 9 24.30 10.87 -6.24
N PRO A 10 24.50 9.58 -5.90
CA PRO A 10 23.92 8.52 -6.69
C PRO A 10 22.40 8.66 -6.68
N HIS A 11 21.78 8.64 -7.87
CA HIS A 11 20.33 8.62 -8.02
C HIS A 11 19.81 7.29 -7.49
N ARG A 12 19.18 7.34 -6.32
CA ARG A 12 18.81 6.15 -5.53
C ARG A 12 17.43 5.60 -5.86
N GLY A 13 16.82 5.96 -6.98
CA GLY A 13 15.47 5.52 -7.35
C GLY A 13 15.18 5.69 -8.82
N THR A 14 13.93 5.51 -9.18
CA THR A 14 13.41 5.73 -10.52
C THR A 14 12.48 6.93 -10.51
N ASP A 15 12.72 7.89 -11.40
CA ASP A 15 11.86 9.06 -11.56
C ASP A 15 10.80 8.79 -12.62
N PHE A 16 9.55 8.78 -12.19
CA PHE A 16 8.39 8.67 -13.07
C PHE A 16 7.85 10.06 -13.38
N ARG A 17 7.96 10.48 -14.65
CA ARG A 17 7.35 11.73 -15.09
C ARG A 17 5.84 11.65 -14.93
N ALA A 18 5.26 12.61 -14.21
CA ALA A 18 3.83 12.71 -14.02
C ALA A 18 3.46 14.18 -13.75
N PRO A 19 2.27 14.63 -14.18
CA PRO A 19 1.83 15.99 -13.92
C PRO A 19 1.62 16.23 -12.43
N TRP A 20 1.77 17.49 -12.01
CA TRP A 20 1.43 17.92 -10.66
C TRP A 20 0.00 17.49 -10.29
N GLY A 21 -0.17 16.94 -9.10
CA GLY A 21 -1.46 16.49 -8.58
C GLY A 21 -1.91 15.12 -9.08
N ALA A 22 -1.15 14.45 -9.96
CA ALA A 22 -1.43 13.08 -10.37
C ALA A 22 -1.50 12.15 -9.14
N THR A 23 -2.41 11.20 -9.18
CA THR A 23 -2.63 10.26 -8.06
C THR A 23 -1.46 9.29 -7.91
N VAL A 24 -0.90 9.22 -6.71
CA VAL A 24 0.10 8.22 -6.33
C VAL A 24 -0.59 7.09 -5.57
N ARG A 25 -0.33 5.85 -5.99
CA ARG A 25 -0.93 4.64 -5.42
C ARG A 25 0.13 3.71 -4.84
N ALA A 26 -0.24 2.98 -3.80
CA ALA A 26 0.63 1.97 -3.22
C ALA A 26 0.87 0.81 -4.20
N ALA A 27 2.14 0.44 -4.39
CA ALA A 27 2.54 -0.64 -5.31
C ALA A 27 2.18 -2.04 -4.80
N ALA A 28 2.00 -2.19 -3.49
CA ALA A 28 1.61 -3.45 -2.85
C ALA A 28 0.98 -3.17 -1.48
N ASP A 29 0.37 -4.19 -0.88
CA ASP A 29 -0.10 -4.15 0.51
C ASP A 29 1.08 -3.94 1.45
N GLY A 30 0.87 -3.18 2.54
CA GLY A 30 1.92 -2.94 3.51
C GLY A 30 1.50 -2.05 4.66
N LYS A 31 2.49 -1.70 5.48
CA LYS A 31 2.32 -0.78 6.60
C LYS A 31 3.17 0.46 6.38
N VAL A 32 2.58 1.63 6.58
CA VAL A 32 3.29 2.91 6.51
C VAL A 32 4.26 3.01 7.68
N VAL A 33 5.55 3.12 7.38
CA VAL A 33 6.61 3.29 8.39
C VAL A 33 7.13 4.71 8.45
N PHE A 34 6.83 5.53 7.44
CA PHE A 34 7.06 6.97 7.45
C PHE A 34 6.05 7.70 6.56
N ALA A 35 5.57 8.87 7.00
CA ALA A 35 4.75 9.78 6.22
C ALA A 35 4.99 11.21 6.72
N GLY A 36 5.60 12.07 5.90
CA GLY A 36 5.98 13.42 6.33
C GLY A 36 7.01 14.10 5.44
N LEU A 37 7.68 15.13 5.98
CA LEU A 37 8.76 15.87 5.33
C LEU A 37 10.12 15.23 5.65
N GLY A 38 10.97 15.10 4.64
CA GLY A 38 12.35 14.64 4.78
C GLY A 38 13.32 15.43 3.92
N THR A 39 14.57 15.49 4.37
CA THR A 39 15.64 16.20 3.66
C THR A 39 15.87 15.57 2.29
N GLY A 40 15.79 16.41 1.24
CA GLY A 40 15.93 15.98 -0.15
C GLY A 40 14.67 15.38 -0.75
N TYR A 41 13.97 14.48 -0.06
CA TYR A 41 12.74 13.85 -0.53
C TYR A 41 11.52 14.77 -0.57
N GLY A 42 11.53 15.87 0.16
CA GLY A 42 10.34 16.68 0.37
C GLY A 42 9.28 15.91 1.16
N LYS A 43 8.01 16.03 0.78
CA LYS A 43 6.96 15.17 1.33
C LYS A 43 7.10 13.76 0.74
N TYR A 44 7.21 12.76 1.62
CA TYR A 44 7.37 11.38 1.17
C TYR A 44 6.68 10.39 2.10
N ILE A 45 6.43 9.22 1.57
CA ILE A 45 5.87 8.06 2.26
C ILE A 45 6.84 6.90 2.09
N ARG A 46 7.06 6.13 3.17
CA ARG A 46 7.75 4.84 3.11
C ARG A 46 6.83 3.75 3.62
N ILE A 47 6.71 2.67 2.86
CA ILE A 47 5.83 1.54 3.13
C ILE A 47 6.67 0.27 3.26
N GLN A 48 6.43 -0.48 4.33
CA GLN A 48 6.99 -1.82 4.56
C GLN A 48 6.02 -2.86 4.02
N HIS A 49 6.47 -3.74 3.13
CA HIS A 49 5.67 -4.78 2.46
C HIS A 49 5.95 -6.20 2.96
N GLY A 50 6.73 -6.33 4.00
CA GLY A 50 7.19 -7.59 4.58
C GLY A 50 8.53 -7.36 5.27
N PRO A 51 9.23 -8.40 5.73
CA PRO A 51 10.48 -8.23 6.48
C PRO A 51 11.57 -7.51 5.69
N ASP A 52 11.68 -7.79 4.40
CA ASP A 52 12.83 -7.37 3.58
C ASP A 52 12.49 -6.39 2.45
N CYS A 53 11.22 -5.99 2.28
CA CYS A 53 10.79 -5.17 1.16
C CYS A 53 10.17 -3.85 1.62
N GLN A 54 10.68 -2.73 1.10
CA GLN A 54 10.12 -1.39 1.30
C GLN A 54 9.98 -0.66 -0.03
N THR A 55 9.02 0.27 -0.07
CA THR A 55 8.92 1.26 -1.15
C THR A 55 8.91 2.67 -0.59
N VAL A 56 9.46 3.61 -1.38
CA VAL A 56 9.47 5.04 -1.07
C VAL A 56 8.79 5.79 -2.21
N TYR A 57 7.97 6.76 -1.84
CA TYR A 57 7.23 7.65 -2.75
C TYR A 57 7.54 9.09 -2.34
N ALA A 58 8.33 9.81 -3.11
CA ALA A 58 8.83 11.12 -2.74
C ALA A 58 8.41 12.25 -3.69
N HIS A 59 8.77 13.48 -3.33
CA HIS A 59 8.41 14.76 -3.99
C HIS A 59 6.90 14.98 -4.08
N LEU A 60 6.13 14.45 -3.12
CA LEU A 60 4.68 14.57 -3.11
C LEU A 60 4.23 16.00 -2.85
N SER A 61 3.13 16.42 -3.51
CA SER A 61 2.43 17.67 -3.17
C SER A 61 1.60 17.51 -1.90
N SER A 62 0.96 16.34 -1.75
CA SER A 62 0.17 16.00 -0.57
C SER A 62 0.20 14.52 -0.26
N ILE A 63 0.08 14.20 1.01
CA ILE A 63 -0.16 12.84 1.53
C ILE A 63 -1.67 12.73 1.80
N ALA A 64 -2.28 11.60 1.48
CA ALA A 64 -3.70 11.39 1.71
C ALA A 64 -4.01 11.43 3.23
N PRO A 65 -5.17 12.00 3.66
CA PRO A 65 -5.44 12.26 5.08
C PRO A 65 -5.47 11.02 5.98
N ASN A 66 -5.80 9.86 5.39
CA ASN A 66 -5.82 8.56 6.08
C ASN A 66 -4.45 7.89 6.17
N ILE A 67 -3.41 8.45 5.53
CA ILE A 67 -2.06 7.89 5.47
C ILE A 67 -1.17 8.55 6.53
N ARG A 68 -0.82 7.77 7.54
CA ARG A 68 0.06 8.14 8.65
C ARG A 68 0.89 6.95 9.09
N VAL A 69 1.95 7.18 9.84
CA VAL A 69 2.77 6.08 10.39
C VAL A 69 1.89 5.09 11.15
N GLY A 70 2.05 3.81 10.85
CA GLY A 70 1.26 2.72 11.39
C GLY A 70 -0.01 2.38 10.58
N SER A 71 -0.43 3.20 9.60
CA SER A 71 -1.56 2.85 8.73
C SER A 71 -1.25 1.62 7.89
N ASP A 72 -2.23 0.74 7.75
CA ASP A 72 -2.22 -0.30 6.74
C ASP A 72 -2.68 0.29 5.41
N VAL A 73 -2.00 -0.06 4.33
CA VAL A 73 -2.33 0.32 2.96
C VAL A 73 -2.44 -0.90 2.08
N TYR A 74 -3.24 -0.81 1.04
CA TYR A 74 -3.51 -1.90 0.11
C TYR A 74 -3.00 -1.56 -1.29
N HIS A 75 -2.65 -2.57 -2.06
CA HIS A 75 -2.27 -2.41 -3.47
C HIS A 75 -3.29 -1.56 -4.22
N GLY A 76 -2.81 -0.54 -4.92
CA GLY A 76 -3.64 0.39 -5.68
C GLY A 76 -4.35 1.46 -4.86
N GLU A 77 -4.25 1.44 -3.52
CA GLU A 77 -4.82 2.49 -2.66
C GLU A 77 -4.13 3.84 -2.92
N GLN A 78 -4.92 4.91 -2.98
CA GLN A 78 -4.37 6.26 -3.11
C GLN A 78 -3.67 6.66 -1.82
N ILE A 79 -2.38 6.98 -1.92
CA ILE A 79 -1.56 7.37 -0.77
C ILE A 79 -1.13 8.84 -0.79
N GLY A 80 -1.19 9.48 -1.96
CA GLY A 80 -0.80 10.89 -2.11
C GLY A 80 -0.97 11.39 -3.53
N LYS A 81 -0.37 12.54 -3.78
CA LYS A 81 -0.37 13.19 -5.11
C LYS A 81 1.04 13.65 -5.48
N VAL A 82 1.37 13.53 -6.76
CA VAL A 82 2.63 14.00 -7.33
C VAL A 82 2.81 15.49 -7.09
N GLY A 83 4.01 15.88 -6.77
CA GLY A 83 4.41 17.27 -6.56
C GLY A 83 5.82 17.55 -7.05
N GLN A 84 6.45 18.53 -6.39
CA GLN A 84 7.81 19.00 -6.65
C GLN A 84 8.47 19.45 -5.35
N THR A 85 8.10 18.83 -4.22
CA THR A 85 8.67 19.21 -2.91
C THR A 85 10.06 18.60 -2.73
N GLY A 86 10.89 19.24 -1.92
CA GLY A 86 12.28 18.82 -1.71
C GLY A 86 13.20 19.19 -2.88
N LEU A 87 14.20 18.36 -3.17
CA LEU A 87 15.18 18.57 -4.23
C LEU A 87 14.65 18.05 -5.58
N ALA A 88 13.61 18.67 -6.10
CA ALA A 88 13.01 18.34 -7.38
C ALA A 88 13.05 19.53 -8.34
N THR A 89 13.50 19.32 -9.58
CA THR A 89 13.59 20.36 -10.63
C THR A 89 12.30 20.56 -11.42
N GLY A 90 11.34 19.64 -11.27
CA GLY A 90 10.03 19.65 -11.92
C GLY A 90 9.11 18.60 -11.32
N PRO A 91 7.80 18.61 -11.64
CA PRO A 91 6.87 17.60 -11.14
C PRO A 91 7.25 16.20 -11.61
N HIS A 92 7.41 15.28 -10.67
CA HIS A 92 7.65 13.86 -10.92
C HIS A 92 7.43 13.06 -9.63
N LEU A 93 7.27 11.74 -9.76
CA LEU A 93 7.31 10.82 -8.63
C LEU A 93 8.70 10.20 -8.58
N HIS A 94 9.43 10.44 -7.49
CA HIS A 94 10.62 9.66 -7.17
C HIS A 94 10.21 8.39 -6.42
N TYR A 95 10.49 7.24 -6.99
CA TYR A 95 10.13 5.94 -6.46
C TYR A 95 11.36 5.10 -6.16
N GLU A 96 11.42 4.50 -4.98
CA GLU A 96 12.47 3.56 -4.62
C GLU A 96 11.86 2.20 -4.25
N LEU A 97 12.52 1.14 -4.69
CA LEU A 97 12.31 -0.23 -4.23
C LEU A 97 13.55 -0.66 -3.44
N ILE A 98 13.34 -1.04 -2.18
CA ILE A 98 14.42 -1.43 -1.27
C ILE A 98 14.17 -2.89 -0.87
N MET A 99 15.14 -3.76 -1.18
CA MET A 99 15.11 -5.18 -0.82
C MET A 99 16.29 -5.49 0.10
N SER A 100 16.02 -6.06 1.26
CA SER A 100 17.06 -6.40 2.27
C SER A 100 18.04 -5.23 2.54
N GLY A 101 17.47 -4.00 2.64
CA GLY A 101 18.23 -2.78 2.88
C GLY A 101 18.96 -2.19 1.67
N THR A 102 18.92 -2.85 0.52
CA THR A 102 19.58 -2.39 -0.71
C THR A 102 18.54 -1.85 -1.68
N GLN A 103 18.78 -0.65 -2.25
CA GLN A 103 17.97 -0.12 -3.32
C GLN A 103 18.21 -0.88 -4.61
N ILE A 104 17.15 -1.31 -5.25
CA ILE A 104 17.18 -2.01 -6.53
C ILE A 104 16.39 -1.22 -7.57
N ASN A 105 16.78 -1.36 -8.84
CA ASN A 105 16.05 -0.74 -9.93
C ASN A 105 14.72 -1.48 -10.13
N PRO A 106 13.55 -0.84 -9.89
CA PRO A 106 12.25 -1.50 -9.99
C PRO A 106 11.93 -1.97 -11.41
N MET A 107 12.55 -1.37 -12.44
CA MET A 107 12.33 -1.73 -13.84
C MET A 107 13.02 -3.05 -14.23
N THR A 108 14.05 -3.47 -13.48
CA THR A 108 14.83 -4.69 -13.74
C THR A 108 14.74 -5.70 -12.59
N ALA A 109 14.07 -5.33 -11.51
CA ALA A 109 13.89 -6.18 -10.35
C ALA A 109 13.10 -7.44 -10.75
N LYS A 110 13.69 -8.60 -10.55
CA LYS A 110 12.96 -9.86 -10.53
C LYS A 110 12.20 -9.89 -9.19
N LEU A 111 10.96 -9.44 -9.20
CA LEU A 111 10.08 -9.63 -8.06
C LEU A 111 9.87 -11.14 -7.87
N PRO A 112 9.84 -11.63 -6.62
CA PRO A 112 9.50 -13.03 -6.38
C PRO A 112 8.14 -13.31 -7.03
N ASP A 113 8.06 -14.44 -7.72
CA ASP A 113 6.82 -14.87 -8.39
C ASP A 113 5.65 -14.77 -7.42
N THR A 114 4.60 -14.07 -7.81
CA THR A 114 3.38 -13.81 -7.02
C THR A 114 2.61 -15.10 -6.64
N LYS A 115 3.14 -16.27 -6.95
CA LYS A 115 2.55 -17.58 -6.64
C LYS A 115 2.69 -18.01 -5.19
N THR A 116 3.56 -17.37 -4.42
CA THR A 116 3.68 -17.62 -2.98
C THR A 116 3.33 -16.36 -2.22
N LEU A 117 2.07 -16.27 -1.78
CA LEU A 117 1.70 -15.31 -0.74
C LEU A 117 2.63 -15.55 0.45
N SER A 118 3.32 -14.53 0.91
CA SER A 118 4.14 -14.65 2.12
C SER A 118 3.24 -15.10 3.29
N ALA A 119 3.79 -15.81 4.26
CA ALA A 119 3.04 -16.21 5.47
C ALA A 119 2.36 -14.99 6.14
N TYR A 120 2.98 -13.81 6.04
CA TYR A 120 2.41 -12.53 6.50
C TYR A 120 1.16 -12.13 5.71
N GLN A 121 1.18 -12.26 4.39
CA GLN A 121 0.02 -11.92 3.53
C GLN A 121 -1.12 -12.89 3.74
N ILE A 122 -0.83 -14.17 3.94
CA ILE A 122 -1.81 -15.21 4.27
C ILE A 122 -2.45 -14.91 5.63
N ALA A 123 -1.66 -14.70 6.68
CA ALA A 123 -2.16 -14.39 8.01
C ALA A 123 -3.01 -13.10 8.03
N LYS A 124 -2.62 -12.08 7.24
CA LYS A 124 -3.36 -10.83 7.12
C LYS A 124 -4.68 -11.01 6.37
N MET A 125 -4.71 -11.85 5.35
CA MET A 125 -5.92 -12.20 4.61
C MET A 125 -6.87 -13.01 5.49
N GLU A 126 -6.37 -14.00 6.22
CA GLU A 126 -7.14 -14.79 7.19
C GLU A 126 -7.75 -13.92 8.29
N ALA A 127 -6.99 -12.99 8.87
CA ALA A 127 -7.48 -12.05 9.88
C ALA A 127 -8.61 -11.12 9.35
N ARG A 128 -8.66 -10.84 8.05
CA ARG A 128 -9.74 -10.06 7.42
C ARG A 128 -10.96 -10.90 7.08
N ILE A 129 -10.77 -12.16 6.75
CA ILE A 129 -11.85 -13.08 6.35
C ILE A 129 -12.56 -13.66 7.57
N ALA A 130 -11.84 -13.93 8.66
CA ALA A 130 -12.37 -14.51 9.89
C ALA A 130 -13.65 -13.81 10.42
N PRO A 131 -13.69 -12.47 10.59
CA PRO A 131 -14.89 -11.80 11.08
C PRO A 131 -16.06 -11.85 10.10
N LEU A 132 -15.78 -11.93 8.79
CA LEU A 132 -16.81 -12.08 7.76
C LEU A 132 -17.39 -13.48 7.74
N GLN A 133 -16.57 -14.50 7.94
CA GLN A 133 -17.00 -15.89 8.05
C GLN A 133 -17.87 -16.10 9.30
N GLU A 134 -17.50 -15.52 10.42
CA GLU A 134 -18.29 -15.56 11.65
C GLU A 134 -19.66 -14.90 11.46
N LYS A 135 -19.69 -13.71 10.84
CA LYS A 135 -20.94 -13.01 10.54
C LYS A 135 -21.85 -13.78 9.59
N LEU A 136 -21.28 -14.44 8.57
CA LEU A 136 -21.99 -15.32 7.65
C LEU A 136 -22.54 -16.57 8.37
N SER A 137 -21.79 -17.16 9.30
CA SER A 137 -22.22 -18.33 10.06
C SER A 137 -23.38 -17.99 10.98
N LEU A 138 -23.37 -16.82 11.61
CA LEU A 138 -24.47 -16.31 12.43
C LEU A 138 -25.74 -16.08 11.61
N LEU A 139 -25.64 -15.46 10.43
CA LEU A 139 -26.77 -15.25 9.53
C LEU A 139 -27.38 -16.58 9.06
N ARG A 140 -26.57 -17.58 8.73
CA ARG A 140 -27.06 -18.93 8.38
C ARG A 140 -27.82 -19.60 9.52
N ARG A 141 -27.35 -19.46 10.77
CA ARG A 141 -28.05 -20.01 11.96
C ARG A 141 -29.40 -19.35 12.18
N VAL A 142 -29.52 -18.05 11.96
CA VAL A 142 -30.78 -17.30 12.08
C VAL A 142 -31.81 -17.76 11.04
N GLN A 143 -31.37 -17.97 9.78
CA GLN A 143 -32.27 -18.45 8.72
C GLN A 143 -32.77 -19.88 8.95
N VAL A 144 -31.95 -20.77 9.50
CA VAL A 144 -32.37 -22.16 9.80
C VAL A 144 -33.31 -22.22 10.99
N SER A 145 -33.18 -21.31 11.96
CA SER A 145 -34.08 -21.23 13.15
C SER A 145 -35.45 -20.63 12.86
N GLY A 146 -35.61 -19.93 11.73
CA GLY A 146 -36.86 -19.27 11.33
C GLY A 146 -37.84 -20.11 10.50
N ALA A 147 -37.45 -21.29 10.04
CA ALA A 147 -38.31 -22.19 9.28
C ALA A 147 -39.07 -23.15 10.17
N LYS A 148 -40.19 -22.70 10.79
CA LYS A 148 -41.21 -23.61 11.32
C LYS A 148 -41.98 -24.18 10.14
N PRO A 149 -42.15 -25.51 10.01
CA PRO A 149 -43.10 -26.06 9.07
C PRO A 149 -44.51 -25.80 9.58
N ASN A 150 -45.31 -25.15 8.76
CA ASN A 150 -46.73 -24.98 9.00
C ASN A 150 -47.42 -26.32 8.74
N GLU A 151 -47.72 -27.03 9.80
CA GLU A 151 -48.60 -28.18 9.79
C GLU A 151 -50.05 -27.68 9.62
N SER A 152 -50.53 -27.65 8.40
CA SER A 152 -51.93 -27.43 8.07
C SER A 152 -52.73 -28.68 8.38
N THR A 153 -53.47 -28.62 9.44
CA THR A 153 -54.51 -29.52 9.89
C THR A 153 -55.51 -29.85 8.78
N ARG A 154 -55.58 -31.10 8.41
CA ARG A 154 -56.67 -31.69 7.68
C ARG A 154 -57.79 -32.02 8.67
N THR A 155 -58.96 -31.47 8.49
CA THR A 155 -60.19 -32.04 9.05
C THR A 155 -61.33 -31.95 8.06
N ARG A 156 -61.79 -33.08 7.64
CA ARG A 156 -63.13 -33.56 7.18
C ARG A 156 -63.90 -32.67 6.18
#